data_bc9cc188072d6484f72005ccd9dffa71
#
_entry.id   bc9cc188072d6484f72005ccd9dffa71
#
_cell.length_a   1.000
_cell.length_b   1.000
_cell.length_c   1.000
_cell.angle_alpha   90.00
_cell.angle_beta   90.00
_cell.angle_gamma   90.00
#
_symmetry.space_group_name_H-M   'P 1'
#
loop_
_entity.id
_entity.type
_entity.pdbx_description
1 polymer ?
#
loop_
_entity_poly.entity_id
_entity_poly.type
_entity_poly.pdbx_seq_one_letter_code
_entity_poly.pdbx_strand_id
1 'polypeptide(L)'
;MFHIVLVEPEIPQNAGNIARTCAATGSVLHMVRPFGFEISAKYLKRAGLDYWNLVDIRYYDSFAEVRERNKNARFFFFTTKAKKAHSDVAFQDGDFLVFGKETKGLPEELLHDNYDRAVRIPMGTGIRSLNLSNSVAIVLYEALRQHSFYDLQEEGRLTRYDDK
;
A
#
# COMPACT_ATOMS: atom_id res chain seq x y z
N MET A 1 -9.07 -1.37 10.06
CA MET A 1 -8.03 -0.48 9.49
C MET A 1 -6.92 -1.32 8.90
N PHE A 2 -6.51 -1.04 7.67
CA PHE A 2 -5.42 -1.75 6.99
C PHE A 2 -4.08 -1.04 7.14
N HIS A 3 -3.00 -1.78 7.00
CA HIS A 3 -1.63 -1.30 7.09
C HIS A 3 -0.93 -1.51 5.74
N ILE A 4 -0.41 -0.44 5.15
CA ILE A 4 0.38 -0.49 3.92
C ILE A 4 1.85 -0.45 4.29
N VAL A 5 2.63 -1.41 3.79
CA VAL A 5 4.08 -1.46 4.01
C VAL A 5 4.80 -1.29 2.67
N LEU A 6 5.64 -0.27 2.58
CA LEU A 6 6.51 -0.03 1.43
C LEU A 6 7.94 -0.39 1.80
N VAL A 7 8.47 -1.43 1.16
CA VAL A 7 9.84 -1.89 1.39
C VAL A 7 10.77 -1.22 0.40
N GLU A 8 11.59 -0.29 0.90
CA GLU A 8 12.58 0.46 0.15
C GLU A 8 12.01 1.20 -1.09
N PRO A 9 10.94 2.02 -0.94
CA PRO A 9 10.36 2.72 -2.08
C PRO A 9 11.38 3.69 -2.69
N GLU A 10 11.36 3.81 -4.03
CA GLU A 10 12.37 4.55 -4.79
C GLU A 10 11.85 5.87 -5.36
N ILE A 11 10.55 5.95 -5.69
CA ILE A 11 9.95 7.06 -6.42
C ILE A 11 9.06 7.90 -5.50
N PRO A 12 9.40 9.18 -5.26
CA PRO A 12 8.68 10.02 -4.31
C PRO A 12 7.22 10.28 -4.70
N GLN A 13 6.91 10.38 -5.99
CA GLN A 13 5.54 10.56 -6.48
C GLN A 13 4.64 9.36 -6.11
N ASN A 14 5.18 8.14 -6.17
CA ASN A 14 4.44 6.95 -5.73
C ASN A 14 4.18 6.99 -4.22
N ALA A 15 5.17 7.31 -3.42
CA ALA A 15 5.01 7.45 -1.97
C ALA A 15 3.97 8.52 -1.62
N GLY A 16 3.96 9.65 -2.32
CA GLY A 16 2.99 10.73 -2.15
C GLY A 16 1.57 10.31 -2.49
N ASN A 17 1.38 9.63 -3.63
CA ASN A 17 0.07 9.11 -4.03
C ASN A 17 -0.44 8.05 -3.05
N ILE A 18 0.44 7.19 -2.54
CA ILE A 18 0.09 6.19 -1.54
C ILE A 18 -0.29 6.85 -0.21
N ALA A 19 0.47 7.87 0.22
CA ALA A 19 0.12 8.65 1.41
C ALA A 19 -1.28 9.28 1.29
N ARG A 20 -1.61 9.84 0.12
CA ARG A 20 -2.95 10.36 -0.17
C ARG A 20 -4.03 9.28 -0.06
N THR A 21 -3.79 8.10 -0.62
CA THR A 21 -4.70 6.96 -0.52
C THR A 21 -4.88 6.52 0.94
N CYS A 22 -3.79 6.45 1.70
CA CYS A 22 -3.87 6.14 3.14
C CYS A 22 -4.64 7.20 3.92
N ALA A 23 -4.45 8.49 3.62
CA ALA A 23 -5.23 9.57 4.23
C ALA A 23 -6.73 9.43 3.94
N ALA A 24 -7.08 9.12 2.69
CA ALA A 24 -8.47 8.95 2.26
C ALA A 24 -9.17 7.75 2.89
N THR A 25 -8.43 6.74 3.30
CA THR A 25 -8.98 5.46 3.81
C THR A 25 -8.75 5.22 5.30
N GLY A 26 -8.06 6.12 5.98
CA GLY A 26 -7.66 5.93 7.37
C GLY A 26 -6.65 4.79 7.58
N SER A 27 -5.91 4.40 6.53
CA SER A 27 -4.90 3.35 6.60
C SER A 27 -3.57 3.87 7.13
N VAL A 28 -2.81 3.00 7.82
CA VAL A 28 -1.47 3.33 8.33
C VAL A 28 -0.42 3.04 7.26
N LEU A 29 0.53 3.93 7.08
CA LEU A 29 1.64 3.77 6.14
C LEU A 29 2.94 3.44 6.88
N HIS A 30 3.53 2.30 6.56
CA HIS A 30 4.81 1.85 7.09
C HIS A 30 5.89 1.97 6.01
N MET A 31 6.95 2.72 6.29
CA MET A 31 8.03 3.01 5.35
C MET A 31 9.33 2.36 5.81
N VAL A 32 9.84 1.41 5.03
CA VAL A 32 11.09 0.70 5.33
C VAL A 32 12.24 1.30 4.53
N ARG A 33 13.27 1.76 5.24
CA ARG A 33 14.51 2.31 4.64
C ARG A 33 15.34 1.20 3.97
N PRO A 34 16.24 1.56 3.03
CA PRO A 34 16.49 2.90 2.53
C PRO A 34 15.44 3.38 1.53
N PHE A 35 15.29 4.71 1.41
CA PHE A 35 14.43 5.32 0.41
C PHE A 35 15.25 5.82 -0.77
N GLY A 36 14.71 5.78 -1.98
CA GLY A 36 15.28 6.40 -3.17
C GLY A 36 15.14 7.92 -3.21
N PHE A 37 14.67 8.55 -2.12
CA PHE A 37 14.42 9.98 -2.01
C PHE A 37 14.56 10.46 -0.57
N GLU A 38 14.67 11.78 -0.38
CA GLU A 38 14.76 12.41 0.91
C GLU A 38 13.38 12.73 1.48
N ILE A 39 13.17 12.44 2.77
CA ILE A 39 11.96 12.83 3.51
C ILE A 39 12.34 14.01 4.43
N SER A 40 12.26 15.23 3.89
CA SER A 40 12.34 16.47 4.64
C SER A 40 11.06 17.28 4.41
N ALA A 41 10.71 18.15 5.36
CA ALA A 41 9.54 19.02 5.20
C ALA A 41 9.64 19.89 3.92
N LYS A 42 10.83 20.39 3.60
CA LYS A 42 11.08 21.17 2.39
C LYS A 42 10.89 20.36 1.13
N TYR A 43 11.39 19.12 1.10
CA TYR A 43 11.27 18.22 -0.04
C TYR A 43 9.81 17.82 -0.26
N LEU A 44 9.10 17.42 0.79
CA LEU A 44 7.70 17.03 0.74
C LEU A 44 6.81 18.16 0.20
N LYS A 45 7.04 19.39 0.65
CA LYS A 45 6.33 20.57 0.14
C LYS A 45 6.61 20.81 -1.35
N ARG A 46 7.86 20.71 -1.79
CA ARG A 46 8.26 20.89 -3.20
C ARG A 46 7.72 19.81 -4.13
N ALA A 47 7.58 18.59 -3.63
CA ALA A 47 7.05 17.45 -4.38
C ALA A 47 5.50 17.42 -4.41
N GLY A 48 4.82 18.39 -3.78
CA GLY A 48 3.35 18.43 -3.69
C GLY A 48 2.76 17.33 -2.81
N LEU A 49 3.52 16.84 -1.84
CA LEU A 49 3.12 15.76 -0.93
C LEU A 49 2.35 16.30 0.29
N ASP A 50 1.30 17.10 0.05
CA ASP A 50 0.56 17.83 1.09
C ASP A 50 -0.19 16.90 2.06
N TYR A 51 -0.45 15.66 1.66
CA TYR A 51 -1.18 14.66 2.47
C TYR A 51 -0.30 13.93 3.47
N TRP A 52 1.02 14.15 3.44
CA TRP A 52 1.96 13.43 4.29
C TRP A 52 1.68 13.62 5.78
N ASN A 53 1.30 14.84 6.18
CA ASN A 53 0.96 15.19 7.56
C ASN A 53 -0.43 14.69 8.01
N LEU A 54 -1.23 14.17 7.10
CA LEU A 54 -2.59 13.66 7.37
C LEU A 54 -2.62 12.14 7.57
N VAL A 55 -1.47 11.48 7.48
CA VAL A 55 -1.34 10.04 7.54
C VAL A 55 -0.51 9.64 8.76
N ASP A 56 -0.91 8.58 9.45
CA ASP A 56 -0.04 7.90 10.42
C ASP A 56 1.07 7.18 9.63
N ILE A 57 2.26 7.77 9.61
CA ILE A 57 3.43 7.21 8.91
C ILE A 57 4.44 6.74 9.95
N ARG A 58 4.85 5.48 9.82
CA ARG A 58 5.81 4.84 10.70
C ARG A 58 7.05 4.42 9.91
N TYR A 59 8.24 4.70 10.44
CA TYR A 59 9.52 4.44 9.78
C TYR A 59 10.26 3.29 10.44
N TYR A 60 10.94 2.50 9.61
CA TYR A 60 11.67 1.32 10.03
C TYR A 60 13.00 1.22 9.29
N ASP A 61 14.03 0.66 9.93
CA ASP A 61 15.33 0.43 9.31
C ASP A 61 15.39 -0.89 8.51
N SER A 62 14.46 -1.82 8.79
CA SER A 62 14.35 -3.08 8.08
C SER A 62 12.91 -3.63 8.11
N PHE A 63 12.60 -4.53 7.19
CA PHE A 63 11.32 -5.26 7.25
C PHE A 63 11.25 -6.20 8.47
N ALA A 64 12.37 -6.73 8.93
CA ALA A 64 12.43 -7.51 10.15
C ALA A 64 11.93 -6.72 11.37
N GLU A 65 12.26 -5.42 11.45
CA GLU A 65 11.77 -4.52 12.49
C GLU A 65 10.24 -4.32 12.40
N VAL A 66 9.68 -4.23 11.19
CA VAL A 66 8.22 -4.18 11.02
C VAL A 66 7.57 -5.40 11.64
N ARG A 67 8.09 -6.59 11.37
CA ARG A 67 7.59 -7.85 11.95
C ARG A 67 7.73 -7.91 13.45
N GLU A 68 8.89 -7.50 13.96
CA GLU A 68 9.16 -7.54 15.40
C GLU A 68 8.20 -6.66 16.20
N ARG A 69 7.90 -5.47 15.67
CA ARG A 69 6.96 -4.54 16.30
C ARG A 69 5.48 -4.94 16.13
N ASN A 70 5.19 -5.87 15.22
CA ASN A 70 3.83 -6.28 14.87
C ASN A 70 3.69 -7.83 14.84
N LYS A 71 4.12 -8.51 15.90
CA LYS A 71 4.26 -9.98 15.98
C LYS A 71 2.98 -10.76 15.70
N ASN A 72 1.83 -10.20 16.03
CA ASN A 72 0.54 -10.86 15.86
C ASN A 72 -0.18 -10.48 14.56
N ALA A 73 0.43 -9.65 13.72
CA ALA A 73 -0.15 -9.19 12.47
C ALA A 73 -0.08 -10.28 11.38
N ARG A 74 -1.07 -10.26 10.51
CA ARG A 74 -1.05 -11.04 9.28
C ARG A 74 -0.41 -10.20 8.18
N PHE A 75 0.54 -10.78 7.45
CA PHE A 75 1.23 -10.12 6.35
C PHE A 75 0.91 -10.80 5.02
N PHE A 76 0.57 -10.01 4.00
CA PHE A 76 0.41 -10.44 2.61
C PHE A 76 1.42 -9.72 1.74
N PHE A 77 2.09 -10.47 0.86
CA PHE A 77 3.20 -10.00 0.05
C PHE A 77 2.80 -9.89 -1.41
N PHE A 78 2.76 -8.67 -1.94
CA PHE A 78 2.30 -8.41 -3.30
C PHE A 78 3.45 -8.47 -4.29
N THR A 79 3.31 -9.36 -5.27
CA THR A 79 4.34 -9.66 -6.26
C THR A 79 3.71 -10.23 -7.52
N THR A 80 4.29 -9.91 -8.69
CA THR A 80 3.91 -10.53 -9.96
C THR A 80 4.26 -12.01 -10.06
N LYS A 81 5.06 -12.54 -9.12
CA LYS A 81 5.52 -13.93 -9.06
C LYS A 81 4.57 -14.85 -8.28
N ALA A 82 3.53 -14.33 -7.68
CA ALA A 82 2.55 -15.12 -6.95
C ALA A 82 1.58 -15.87 -7.88
N LYS A 83 0.99 -16.94 -7.38
CA LYS A 83 -0.03 -17.73 -8.09
C LYS A 83 -1.46 -17.37 -7.69
N LYS A 84 -1.63 -16.75 -6.51
CA LYS A 84 -2.92 -16.42 -5.92
C LYS A 84 -3.31 -14.98 -6.26
N ALA A 85 -4.51 -14.78 -6.77
CA ALA A 85 -5.03 -13.43 -7.03
C ALA A 85 -5.43 -12.73 -5.72
N HIS A 86 -5.32 -11.40 -5.69
CA HIS A 86 -5.72 -10.60 -4.54
C HIS A 86 -7.21 -10.73 -4.21
N SER A 87 -8.04 -10.97 -5.20
CA SER A 87 -9.48 -11.21 -5.04
C SER A 87 -9.82 -12.54 -4.37
N ASP A 88 -8.87 -13.48 -4.31
CA ASP A 88 -9.06 -14.79 -3.69
C ASP A 88 -8.63 -14.81 -2.21
N VAL A 89 -8.19 -13.68 -1.69
CA VAL A 89 -7.80 -13.52 -0.29
C VAL A 89 -8.96 -12.97 0.53
N ALA A 90 -9.28 -13.60 1.64
CA ALA A 90 -10.17 -13.04 2.65
C ALA A 90 -9.34 -12.13 3.59
N PHE A 91 -9.32 -10.85 3.30
CA PHE A 91 -8.65 -9.86 4.13
C PHE A 91 -9.39 -9.62 5.44
N GLN A 92 -8.64 -9.33 6.50
CA GLN A 92 -9.17 -9.03 7.81
C GLN A 92 -8.69 -7.66 8.30
N ASP A 93 -9.45 -7.03 9.16
CA ASP A 93 -9.04 -5.80 9.82
C ASP A 93 -7.68 -5.98 10.50
N GLY A 94 -6.77 -5.03 10.31
CA GLY A 94 -5.42 -5.10 10.83
C GLY A 94 -4.40 -5.84 9.95
N ASP A 95 -4.80 -6.35 8.77
CA ASP A 95 -3.86 -6.98 7.84
C ASP A 95 -2.83 -5.98 7.31
N PHE A 96 -1.61 -6.47 7.14
CA PHE A 96 -0.47 -5.75 6.58
C PHE A 96 -0.27 -6.14 5.12
N LEU A 97 -0.38 -5.17 4.22
CA LEU A 97 -0.27 -5.30 2.77
C LEU A 97 1.12 -4.80 2.35
N VAL A 98 2.02 -5.73 2.00
CA VAL A 98 3.44 -5.47 1.80
C VAL A 98 3.78 -5.37 0.33
N PHE A 99 4.38 -4.26 -0.07
CA PHE A 99 4.79 -3.95 -1.44
C PHE A 99 6.29 -3.66 -1.51
N GLY A 100 6.92 -4.10 -2.58
CA GLY A 100 8.35 -3.88 -2.83
C GLY A 100 8.63 -2.58 -3.60
N LYS A 101 9.92 -2.34 -3.83
CA LYS A 101 10.38 -1.20 -4.62
C LYS A 101 9.95 -1.30 -6.10
N GLU A 102 9.92 -0.17 -6.77
CA GLU A 102 9.38 -0.04 -8.13
C GLU A 102 10.19 -0.84 -9.16
N THR A 103 11.50 -0.94 -8.99
CA THR A 103 12.39 -1.61 -9.97
C THR A 103 12.42 -3.13 -9.84
N LYS A 104 12.52 -3.65 -8.60
CA LYS A 104 12.77 -5.08 -8.34
C LYS A 104 11.67 -5.79 -7.55
N GLY A 105 10.71 -5.05 -7.01
CA GLY A 105 9.71 -5.62 -6.12
C GLY A 105 10.31 -6.07 -4.78
N LEU A 106 9.68 -7.04 -4.16
CA LEU A 106 10.12 -7.64 -2.91
C LEU A 106 11.31 -8.59 -3.12
N PRO A 107 12.24 -8.71 -2.14
CA PRO A 107 13.32 -9.70 -2.22
C PRO A 107 12.78 -11.12 -2.40
N GLU A 108 13.41 -11.91 -3.27
CA GLU A 108 12.94 -13.25 -3.59
C GLU A 108 13.03 -14.23 -2.41
N GLU A 109 14.02 -14.07 -1.54
CA GLU A 109 14.12 -14.84 -0.29
C GLU A 109 12.92 -14.59 0.64
N LEU A 110 12.50 -13.31 0.78
CA LEU A 110 11.32 -12.95 1.55
C LEU A 110 10.06 -13.60 0.99
N LEU A 111 9.92 -13.61 -0.34
CA LEU A 111 8.80 -14.26 -1.03
C LEU A 111 8.83 -15.76 -0.87
N HIS A 112 10.00 -16.39 -0.99
CA HIS A 112 10.17 -17.83 -0.81
C HIS A 112 9.72 -18.27 0.57
N ASP A 113 10.15 -17.57 1.62
CA ASP A 113 9.84 -17.91 3.00
C ASP A 113 8.36 -17.65 3.38
N ASN A 114 7.64 -16.89 2.55
CA ASN A 114 6.25 -16.51 2.80
C ASN A 114 5.34 -16.73 1.58
N TYR A 115 5.66 -17.70 0.75
CA TYR A 115 4.99 -17.87 -0.54
C TYR A 115 3.50 -18.22 -0.43
N ASP A 116 3.09 -18.84 0.66
CA ASP A 116 1.69 -19.10 1.00
C ASP A 116 0.86 -17.80 1.20
N ARG A 117 1.55 -16.71 1.50
CA ARG A 117 1.00 -15.36 1.66
C ARG A 117 1.37 -14.42 0.51
N ALA A 118 2.01 -14.93 -0.53
CA ALA A 118 2.29 -14.18 -1.75
C ALA A 118 1.02 -14.06 -2.60
N VAL A 119 0.76 -12.84 -3.07
CA VAL A 119 -0.49 -12.49 -3.75
C VAL A 119 -0.18 -11.59 -4.95
N ARG A 120 -0.97 -11.69 -6.00
CA ARG A 120 -0.81 -10.86 -7.20
C ARG A 120 -2.08 -10.13 -7.61
N ILE A 121 -1.91 -9.04 -8.32
CA ILE A 121 -2.96 -8.42 -9.11
C ILE A 121 -2.94 -9.08 -10.49
N PRO A 122 -4.05 -9.62 -11.01
CA PRO A 122 -4.10 -10.14 -12.37
C PRO A 122 -3.74 -9.08 -13.40
N MET A 123 -2.95 -9.47 -14.41
CA MET A 123 -2.52 -8.59 -15.50
C MET A 123 -2.48 -9.36 -16.81
N GLY A 124 -2.61 -8.64 -17.93
CA GLY A 124 -2.36 -9.18 -19.25
C GLY A 124 -0.90 -9.62 -19.43
N THR A 125 -0.66 -10.50 -20.40
CA THR A 125 0.68 -10.91 -20.79
C THR A 125 1.43 -9.77 -21.47
N GLY A 126 2.74 -9.73 -21.32
CA GLY A 126 3.58 -8.70 -21.96
C GLY A 126 3.76 -7.40 -21.16
N ILE A 127 3.03 -7.23 -20.05
CA ILE A 127 3.26 -6.15 -19.10
C ILE A 127 4.02 -6.68 -17.89
N ARG A 128 5.11 -6.01 -17.53
CA ARG A 128 5.99 -6.46 -16.46
C ARG A 128 5.38 -6.27 -15.07
N SER A 129 4.81 -5.07 -14.83
CA SER A 129 4.21 -4.71 -13.55
C SER A 129 3.29 -3.50 -13.71
N LEU A 130 2.39 -3.31 -12.76
CA LEU A 130 1.63 -2.07 -12.62
C LEU A 130 2.44 -1.04 -11.82
N ASN A 131 2.12 0.23 -12.00
CA ASN A 131 2.63 1.30 -11.14
C ASN A 131 2.38 0.98 -9.67
N LEU A 132 3.35 1.24 -8.79
CA LEU A 132 3.27 0.90 -7.38
C LEU A 132 2.08 1.54 -6.68
N SER A 133 1.84 2.83 -6.89
CA SER A 133 0.72 3.52 -6.24
C SER A 133 -0.63 3.02 -6.72
N ASN A 134 -0.75 2.64 -7.99
CA ASN A 134 -1.94 1.99 -8.53
C ASN A 134 -2.15 0.61 -7.89
N SER A 135 -1.09 -0.17 -7.77
CA SER A 135 -1.15 -1.50 -7.14
C SER A 135 -1.65 -1.42 -5.70
N VAL A 136 -1.13 -0.48 -4.92
CA VAL A 136 -1.58 -0.25 -3.54
C VAL A 136 -3.06 0.12 -3.51
N ALA A 137 -3.51 1.04 -4.35
CA ALA A 137 -4.90 1.46 -4.40
C ALA A 137 -5.85 0.29 -4.78
N ILE A 138 -5.49 -0.49 -5.79
CA ILE A 138 -6.29 -1.64 -6.24
C ILE A 138 -6.47 -2.64 -5.09
N VAL A 139 -5.38 -3.03 -4.44
CA VAL A 139 -5.42 -4.03 -3.35
C VAL A 139 -6.14 -3.51 -2.12
N LEU A 140 -5.83 -2.28 -1.71
CA LEU A 140 -6.45 -1.68 -0.53
C LEU A 140 -7.96 -1.53 -0.70
N TYR A 141 -8.43 -1.07 -1.86
CA TYR A 141 -9.87 -0.93 -2.13
C TYR A 141 -10.58 -2.28 -2.27
N GLU A 142 -9.93 -3.33 -2.76
CA GLU A 142 -10.50 -4.68 -2.67
C GLU A 142 -10.63 -5.13 -1.21
N ALA A 143 -9.63 -4.91 -0.39
CA ALA A 143 -9.70 -5.24 1.03
C ALA A 143 -10.80 -4.45 1.74
N LEU A 144 -10.94 -3.15 1.45
CA LEU A 144 -12.01 -2.30 1.97
C LEU A 144 -13.40 -2.75 1.51
N ARG A 145 -13.55 -3.11 0.23
CA ARG A 145 -14.80 -3.63 -0.34
C ARG A 145 -15.29 -4.87 0.43
N GLN A 146 -14.39 -5.76 0.79
CA GLN A 146 -14.73 -6.96 1.57
C GLN A 146 -15.33 -6.63 2.95
N HIS A 147 -15.09 -5.42 3.46
CA HIS A 147 -15.60 -4.91 4.74
C HIS A 147 -16.63 -3.80 4.57
N SER A 148 -17.33 -3.75 3.43
CA SER A 148 -18.32 -2.71 3.12
C SER A 148 -17.79 -1.30 3.37
N PHE A 149 -16.50 -1.06 2.99
CA PHE A 149 -15.78 0.22 3.09
C PHE A 149 -15.75 0.85 4.50
N TYR A 150 -16.13 0.12 5.53
CA TYR A 150 -16.25 0.64 6.92
C TYR A 150 -17.11 1.91 6.99
N ASP A 151 -16.59 2.98 7.56
CA ASP A 151 -17.27 4.28 7.74
C ASP A 151 -16.85 5.30 6.65
N LEU A 152 -16.34 4.84 5.51
CA LEU A 152 -16.01 5.74 4.41
C LEU A 152 -17.29 6.27 3.74
N GLN A 153 -17.22 7.51 3.26
CA GLN A 153 -18.32 8.12 2.55
C GLN A 153 -18.51 7.46 1.17
N GLU A 154 -19.65 6.81 0.97
CA GLU A 154 -19.97 6.11 -0.27
C GLU A 154 -20.85 6.94 -1.21
N GLU A 155 -21.51 7.99 -0.71
CA GLU A 155 -22.44 8.82 -1.48
C GLU A 155 -21.88 10.24 -1.63
N GLY A 156 -22.20 10.84 -2.76
CA GLY A 156 -21.90 12.25 -3.04
C GLY A 156 -23.13 12.95 -3.63
N ARG A 157 -23.04 14.26 -3.81
CA ARG A 157 -24.09 15.06 -4.47
C ARG A 157 -23.49 16.07 -5.43
N LEU A 158 -24.29 16.48 -6.40
CA LEU A 158 -23.94 17.58 -7.28
C LEU A 158 -23.87 18.88 -6.48
N THR A 159 -22.90 19.76 -6.83
CA THR A 159 -22.69 21.04 -6.13
C THR A 159 -23.50 22.19 -6.70
N ARG A 160 -24.01 22.06 -7.92
CA ARG A 160 -24.71 23.14 -8.64
C ARG A 160 -26.14 22.76 -9.06
N TYR A 161 -26.55 21.52 -8.83
CA TYR A 161 -27.85 21.01 -9.24
C TYR A 161 -28.42 20.17 -8.10
N ASP A 162 -29.73 20.13 -7.99
CA ASP A 162 -30.40 19.20 -7.10
C ASP A 162 -30.27 17.77 -7.61
N ASP A 163 -30.12 16.83 -6.70
CA ASP A 163 -30.07 15.39 -7.05
C ASP A 163 -31.44 14.98 -7.61
N LYS A 164 -31.45 14.15 -8.65
CA LYS A 164 -32.67 13.65 -9.29
C LYS A 164 -33.20 12.43 -8.57
#